data_ec4d61ec20e952a042688be1ef23a1c1
#
_entry.id   ec4d61ec20e952a042688be1ef23a1c1
#
_cell.length_a   1.000
_cell.length_b   1.000
_cell.length_c   1.000
_cell.angle_alpha   90.00
_cell.angle_beta   90.00
_cell.angle_gamma   90.00
#
_symmetry.space_group_name_H-M   'P 1'
#
loop_
_entity.id
_entity.type
_entity.pdbx_description
1 polymer ?
#
loop_
_entity_poly.entity_id
_entity_poly.type
_entity_poly.pdbx_seq_one_letter_code
_entity_poly.pdbx_strand_id
1 'polypeptide(L)' 'MEKRFGKGSEEFIMFTDYWQFVQKYYIPEPQDEWWEEFIKAGDNLIKKYGKTEYIKALVMAHASEVERRFKSAKV' A
#
# COMPACT_ATOMS: atom_id res chain seq x y z
N MET A 1 -28.98 2.40 11.13
CA MET A 1 -28.20 2.18 10.04
C MET A 1 -26.79 2.42 10.28
N GLU A 2 -26.00 1.55 9.85
CA GLU A 2 -24.68 1.73 10.16
C GLU A 2 -24.01 2.68 9.28
N LYS A 3 -23.00 3.27 9.73
CA LYS A 3 -22.30 4.20 9.01
C LYS A 3 -21.19 3.58 8.29
N ARG A 4 -20.96 4.05 7.14
CA ARG A 4 -19.79 3.67 6.48
C ARG A 4 -18.69 4.55 6.94
N PHE A 5 -17.62 4.62 6.18
CA PHE A 5 -16.55 5.52 6.52
C PHE A 5 -17.02 6.92 6.25
N GLY A 6 -17.01 7.77 7.24
CA GLY A 6 -17.27 9.17 7.04
C GLY A 6 -15.99 9.87 6.66
N LYS A 7 -16.12 11.02 6.03
CA LYS A 7 -14.96 11.84 5.76
C LYS A 7 -14.37 12.25 7.07
N GLY A 8 -13.07 12.16 7.19
CA GLY A 8 -12.41 12.50 8.42
C GLY A 8 -12.27 11.37 9.39
N SER A 9 -12.91 10.24 9.13
CA SER A 9 -12.71 9.09 9.99
C SER A 9 -11.34 8.52 9.73
N GLU A 10 -10.83 7.78 10.68
CA GLU A 10 -9.53 7.16 10.53
C GLU A 10 -9.47 6.24 9.34
N GLU A 11 -10.56 5.48 9.14
CA GLU A 11 -10.61 4.56 8.01
C GLU A 11 -10.57 5.29 6.68
N PHE A 12 -11.28 6.41 6.59
CA PHE A 12 -11.30 7.15 5.35
C PHE A 12 -9.90 7.68 5.01
N ILE A 13 -9.22 8.22 6.03
CA ILE A 13 -7.88 8.75 5.84
C ILE A 13 -6.91 7.64 5.48
N MET A 14 -7.04 6.50 6.16
CA MET A 14 -6.18 5.36 5.89
C MET A 14 -6.33 4.88 4.45
N PHE A 15 -7.57 4.77 3.97
CA PHE A 15 -7.77 4.31 2.60
C PHE A 15 -7.31 5.33 1.59
N THR A 16 -7.41 6.62 1.91
CA THR A 16 -6.89 7.66 1.03
C THR A 16 -5.38 7.54 0.90
N ASP A 17 -4.68 7.36 2.03
CA ASP A 17 -3.24 7.20 2.02
C ASP A 17 -2.83 5.93 1.29
N TYR A 18 -3.58 4.86 1.53
CA TYR A 18 -3.30 3.60 0.87
C TYR A 18 -3.48 3.73 -0.64
N TRP A 19 -4.52 4.44 -1.06
CA TRP A 19 -4.77 4.65 -2.48
C TRP A 19 -3.62 5.40 -3.14
N GLN A 20 -3.10 6.42 -2.47
CA GLN A 20 -1.95 7.15 -2.99
C GLN A 20 -0.71 6.27 -3.05
N PHE A 21 -0.53 5.43 -2.05
CA PHE A 21 0.56 4.48 -2.04
C PHE A 21 0.45 3.53 -3.23
N VAL A 22 -0.74 3.01 -3.48
CA VAL A 22 -0.97 2.10 -4.59
C VAL A 22 -0.68 2.80 -5.92
N GLN A 23 -1.14 4.03 -6.07
CA GLN A 23 -0.92 4.75 -7.32
C GLN A 23 0.56 5.01 -7.56
N LYS A 24 1.28 5.40 -6.54
CA LYS A 24 2.68 5.73 -6.69
C LYS A 24 3.52 4.51 -7.05
N TYR A 25 3.17 3.37 -6.49
CA TYR A 25 3.95 2.15 -6.69
C TYR A 25 3.13 1.10 -7.46
N TYR A 26 2.42 1.55 -8.47
CA TYR A 26 1.57 0.67 -9.23
C TYR A 26 2.33 -0.10 -10.30
N ILE A 27 3.26 0.56 -10.97
CA ILE A 27 4.04 -0.07 -12.04
C ILE A 27 5.44 -0.33 -11.51
N PRO A 28 5.81 -1.60 -11.33
CA PRO A 28 7.12 -1.91 -10.77
C PRO A 28 8.23 -1.56 -11.73
N GLU A 29 9.36 -1.14 -11.17
CA GLU A 29 10.54 -0.82 -11.93
C GLU A 29 11.68 -1.72 -11.51
N PRO A 30 12.68 -1.92 -12.36
CA PRO A 30 13.74 -2.86 -12.04
C PRO A 30 14.82 -2.31 -11.11
N GLN A 31 14.84 -1.00 -10.87
CA GLN A 31 15.87 -0.42 -10.05
C GLN A 31 15.68 -0.78 -8.58
N ASP A 32 16.78 -1.07 -7.91
CA ASP A 32 16.72 -1.39 -6.49
C ASP A 32 16.17 -0.23 -5.68
N GLU A 33 16.47 0.99 -6.08
CA GLU A 33 15.98 2.15 -5.37
C GLU A 33 14.46 2.19 -5.33
N TRP A 34 13.82 1.79 -6.42
CA TRP A 34 12.37 1.77 -6.46
C TRP A 34 11.81 0.82 -5.39
N TRP A 35 12.42 -0.37 -5.29
CA TRP A 35 11.95 -1.37 -4.34
C TRP A 35 12.22 -0.95 -2.91
N GLU A 36 13.35 -0.29 -2.67
CA GLU A 36 13.65 0.21 -1.34
C GLU A 36 12.66 1.28 -0.91
N GLU A 37 12.33 2.19 -1.82
CA GLU A 37 11.34 3.22 -1.53
C GLU A 37 9.97 2.61 -1.28
N PHE A 38 9.63 1.61 -2.08
CA PHE A 38 8.35 0.93 -1.95
C PHE A 38 8.22 0.29 -0.56
N ILE A 39 9.24 -0.42 -0.16
CA ILE A 39 9.23 -1.08 1.15
C ILE A 39 9.16 -0.06 2.26
N LYS A 40 9.93 1.00 2.14
CA LYS A 40 9.95 2.05 3.15
C LYS A 40 8.60 2.74 3.25
N ALA A 41 8.00 3.04 2.11
CA ALA A 41 6.70 3.69 2.10
C ALA A 41 5.63 2.80 2.72
N GLY A 42 5.68 1.50 2.42
CA GLY A 42 4.74 0.56 3.01
C GLY A 42 4.91 0.47 4.51
N ASP A 43 6.15 0.41 4.96
CA ASP A 43 6.44 0.33 6.38
C ASP A 43 5.97 1.58 7.12
N ASN A 44 6.19 2.74 6.52
CA ASN A 44 5.74 3.99 7.11
C ASN A 44 4.22 4.04 7.19
N LEU A 45 3.55 3.53 6.17
CA LEU A 45 2.10 3.51 6.18
C LEU A 45 1.58 2.62 7.30
N ILE A 46 2.20 1.46 7.47
CA ILE A 46 1.81 0.55 8.54
C ILE A 46 2.02 1.21 9.91
N LYS A 47 3.15 1.88 10.08
CA LYS A 47 3.44 2.52 11.35
C LYS A 47 2.49 3.68 11.63
N LYS A 48 2.12 4.41 10.59
CA LYS A 48 1.24 5.55 10.76
C LYS A 48 -0.09 5.14 11.37
N TYR A 49 -0.56 3.95 11.06
CA TYR A 49 -1.85 3.48 11.51
C TYR A 49 -1.76 2.43 12.61
N GLY A 50 -0.67 2.48 13.39
CA GLY A 50 -0.57 1.68 14.60
C GLY A 50 -0.29 0.21 14.37
N LYS A 51 0.20 -0.13 13.20
CA LYS A 51 0.55 -1.52 12.89
C LYS A 51 -0.62 -2.47 13.02
N THR A 52 -1.81 -2.00 12.67
CA THR A 52 -2.98 -2.87 12.75
C THR A 52 -2.89 -3.95 11.68
N GLU A 53 -3.56 -5.05 11.93
CA GLU A 53 -3.57 -6.15 10.97
C GLU A 53 -4.17 -5.72 9.65
N TYR A 54 -5.15 -4.82 9.72
CA TYR A 54 -5.83 -4.38 8.51
C TYR A 54 -4.87 -3.67 7.56
N ILE A 55 -4.12 -2.68 8.06
CA ILE A 55 -3.21 -1.95 7.19
C ILE A 55 -2.06 -2.83 6.74
N LYS A 56 -1.60 -3.75 7.60
CA LYS A 56 -0.58 -4.69 7.20
C LYS A 56 -1.06 -5.55 6.05
N ALA A 57 -2.29 -6.05 6.15
CA ALA A 57 -2.85 -6.91 5.11
C ALA A 57 -2.96 -6.16 3.78
N LEU A 58 -3.38 -4.90 3.83
CA LEU A 58 -3.51 -4.10 2.63
C LEU A 58 -2.15 -3.89 1.96
N VAL A 59 -1.16 -3.53 2.74
CA VAL A 59 0.18 -3.28 2.19
C VAL A 59 0.77 -4.57 1.63
N MET A 60 0.61 -5.67 2.34
CA MET A 60 1.15 -6.94 1.88
C MET A 60 0.44 -7.41 0.62
N ALA A 61 -0.87 -7.17 0.53
CA ALA A 61 -1.60 -7.55 -0.67
C ALA A 61 -1.09 -6.78 -1.88
N HIS A 62 -0.85 -5.49 -1.71
CA HIS A 62 -0.33 -4.70 -2.81
C HIS A 62 1.09 -5.13 -3.17
N ALA A 63 1.91 -5.43 -2.17
CA ALA A 63 3.27 -5.89 -2.42
C ALA A 63 3.28 -7.18 -3.24
N SER A 64 2.40 -8.10 -2.90
CA SER A 64 2.29 -9.35 -3.65
C SER A 64 1.88 -9.10 -5.08
N GLU A 65 0.95 -8.19 -5.27
CA GLU A 65 0.48 -7.89 -6.63
C GLU A 65 1.59 -7.25 -7.46
N VAL A 66 2.34 -6.33 -6.86
CA VAL A 66 3.43 -5.66 -7.57
C VAL A 66 4.50 -6.67 -7.96
N GLU A 67 4.83 -7.58 -7.05
CA GLU A 67 5.81 -8.62 -7.36
C GLU A 67 5.32 -9.51 -8.49
N ARG A 68 4.06 -9.88 -8.45
CA ARG A 68 3.50 -10.72 -9.49
C ARG A 68 3.57 -10.04 -10.84
N ARG A 69 3.25 -8.75 -10.89
CA ARG A 69 3.32 -8.00 -12.13
C ARG A 69 4.74 -7.90 -12.65
N PHE A 70 5.69 -7.70 -11.75
CA PHE A 70 7.06 -7.59 -12.14
C PHE A 70 7.57 -8.88 -12.74
N LYS A 71 7.24 -9.99 -12.12
CA LYS A 71 7.67 -11.30 -12.63
C LYS A 71 7.03 -11.59 -13.97
N SER A 72 5.75 -11.26 -14.13
CA SER A 72 5.08 -11.47 -15.39
C SER A 72 5.70 -10.67 -16.50
N ALA A 73 6.09 -9.44 -16.21
CA ALA A 73 6.64 -8.56 -17.22
C ALA A 73 8.02 -9.04 -17.68
N LYS A 74 8.70 -9.78 -16.84
CA LYS A 74 10.03 -10.25 -17.20
C LYS A 74 10.02 -11.45 -18.14
N VAL A 75 8.92 -12.13 -18.19
CA VAL A 75 8.81 -13.30 -19.05
C VAL A 75 8.61 -12.96 -20.55
#